data_aea370199bf83870b44696d5c8e631ab
#
_entry.id   aea370199bf83870b44696d5c8e631ab
#
_cell.length_a   1.000
_cell.length_b   1.000
_cell.length_c   1.000
_cell.angle_alpha   90.00
_cell.angle_beta   90.00
_cell.angle_gamma   90.00
#
_symmetry.space_group_name_H-M   'P 1'
#
loop_
_entity.id
_entity.type
_entity.pdbx_description
1 polymer ?
#
loop_
_entity_poly.entity_id
_entity_poly.type
_entity_poly.pdbx_seq_one_letter_code
_entity_poly.pdbx_strand_id
1 'polypeptide(L)'
;MRLAEVLRDAGRGPIADVPSILDEAVANIDIVGIALSSDGVEPGFAFAALPGHHRHGAEFIDEAFRRGAVAVITDSKGQSIIARSAQSNIPVIVHDQPRPLVAHIAAILAGFPTRSLTMVGVTGTNGKTSVCALLSAALGAGDISCGVIGTLGSTLNGDQLASSPRTTPEAPDIQAMARSMVDDGAEAIVMEVSSIALSEHRVDGVVFDVAVFTGLSHDHLDYHETMEAYFAAKAELFAGKRSRRGVVLIDDEWGERLARESVIPVETVSTTGKAADWNMTAVDGGWVLTDGVDSCDVRTPVGADFVVANAAVGIVAARLVGVPLNVAADAIETARIPGRMELVGRENGIDYIVDYAHTPDAIEQVVSAAIRERATRGAGRVIVVIGAGGDRDPQKRPDMGSAASRADVVIVTDDNPRSENPADIRRQILEGVQGNCEIHECDSRRDAIGLAVATARPGDVVLVLGKGHEATQEWSDGVIAFDDRHVLASFIHDRHDRHEGESGRGVE
;
A
#
# COMPACT_ATOMS: atom_id res chain seq x y z
N MET A 1 28.97 0.28 15.88
CA MET A 1 29.98 1.04 15.10
C MET A 1 30.26 2.37 15.79
N ARG A 2 31.48 2.90 15.68
CA ARG A 2 31.79 4.22 16.23
C ARG A 2 31.10 5.33 15.44
N LEU A 3 30.58 6.33 16.13
CA LEU A 3 29.85 7.45 15.53
C LEU A 3 30.68 8.16 14.44
N ALA A 4 31.98 8.37 14.66
CA ALA A 4 32.85 8.96 13.65
C ALA A 4 33.03 8.10 12.39
N GLU A 5 32.99 6.78 12.50
CA GLU A 5 33.06 5.87 11.36
C GLU A 5 31.75 5.94 10.56
N VAL A 6 30.61 5.89 11.26
CA VAL A 6 29.28 6.00 10.66
C VAL A 6 29.13 7.30 9.88
N LEU A 7 29.51 8.44 10.46
CA LEU A 7 29.43 9.74 9.79
C LEU A 7 30.42 9.86 8.62
N ARG A 8 31.63 9.32 8.76
CA ARG A 8 32.62 9.28 7.66
C ARG A 8 32.10 8.47 6.48
N ASP A 9 31.49 7.31 6.76
CA ASP A 9 30.94 6.45 5.71
C ASP A 9 29.67 7.07 5.10
N ALA A 10 28.85 7.77 5.89
CA ALA A 10 27.73 8.58 5.38
C ALA A 10 28.22 9.70 4.45
N GLY A 11 29.31 10.38 4.77
CA GLY A 11 29.92 11.42 3.93
C GLY A 11 30.55 10.93 2.64
N ARG A 12 30.77 9.61 2.47
CA ARG A 12 31.17 9.00 1.19
C ARG A 12 29.98 8.67 0.30
N GLY A 13 28.76 8.77 0.82
CA GLY A 13 27.51 8.56 0.13
C GLY A 13 27.02 9.79 -0.63
N PRO A 14 25.76 9.79 -1.04
CA PRO A 14 25.16 10.88 -1.80
C PRO A 14 24.81 12.12 -0.97
N ILE A 15 25.11 12.13 0.32
CA ILE A 15 24.74 13.20 1.26
C ILE A 15 25.89 14.21 1.36
N ALA A 16 25.58 15.45 0.99
CA ALA A 16 26.52 16.56 1.14
C ALA A 16 26.63 17.01 2.62
N ASP A 17 27.75 17.64 2.96
CA ASP A 17 27.96 18.37 4.21
C ASP A 17 27.74 17.57 5.50
N VAL A 18 28.01 16.25 5.47
CA VAL A 18 27.94 15.42 6.68
C VAL A 18 28.94 15.97 7.72
N PRO A 19 28.48 16.30 8.94
CA PRO A 19 29.33 16.90 9.96
C PRO A 19 30.48 15.99 10.33
N SER A 20 31.71 16.56 10.43
CA SER A 20 32.84 15.90 11.05
C SER A 20 32.82 16.14 12.57
N ILE A 21 33.07 15.09 13.35
CA ILE A 21 33.18 15.20 14.81
C ILE A 21 34.63 15.55 15.14
N LEU A 22 34.82 16.73 15.78
CA LEU A 22 36.14 17.20 16.23
C LEU A 22 36.47 16.77 17.67
N ASP A 23 35.45 16.47 18.47
CA ASP A 23 35.63 16.00 19.85
C ASP A 23 35.88 14.47 19.86
N GLU A 24 37.04 14.06 20.34
CA GLU A 24 37.46 12.66 20.39
C GLU A 24 36.56 11.80 21.29
N ALA A 25 36.00 12.37 22.35
CA ALA A 25 35.09 11.65 23.24
C ALA A 25 33.77 11.31 22.50
N VAL A 26 33.23 12.26 21.74
CA VAL A 26 32.02 12.08 20.91
C VAL A 26 32.30 11.16 19.74
N ALA A 27 33.47 11.27 19.11
CA ALA A 27 33.88 10.44 17.98
C ALA A 27 33.92 8.94 18.31
N ASN A 28 34.24 8.60 19.56
CA ASN A 28 34.39 7.23 20.05
C ASN A 28 33.10 6.62 20.63
N ILE A 29 31.95 7.31 20.58
CA ILE A 29 30.68 6.76 21.01
C ILE A 29 30.25 5.62 20.05
N ASP A 30 29.94 4.48 20.62
CA ASP A 30 29.39 3.37 19.85
C ASP A 30 27.88 3.57 19.65
N ILE A 31 27.44 3.50 18.37
CA ILE A 31 26.03 3.48 17.98
C ILE A 31 25.68 2.08 17.47
N VAL A 32 24.60 1.52 18.00
CA VAL A 32 24.11 0.18 17.62
C VAL A 32 22.81 0.21 16.82
N GLY A 33 22.09 1.34 16.85
CA GLY A 33 20.83 1.54 16.14
C GLY A 33 20.43 3.01 16.06
N ILE A 34 19.31 3.28 15.40
CA ILE A 34 18.73 4.61 15.28
C ILE A 34 17.20 4.51 15.37
N ALA A 35 16.57 5.40 16.13
CA ALA A 35 15.12 5.47 16.28
C ALA A 35 14.60 6.88 15.98
N LEU A 36 13.41 6.98 15.35
CA LEU A 36 12.73 8.23 15.03
C LEU A 36 11.71 8.63 16.11
N SER A 37 11.28 7.70 16.96
CA SER A 37 10.40 7.96 18.08
C SER A 37 11.14 7.73 19.40
N SER A 38 10.81 8.49 20.45
CA SER A 38 11.45 8.37 21.75
C SER A 38 11.15 7.02 22.41
N ASP A 39 9.97 6.45 22.17
CA ASP A 39 9.55 5.16 22.68
C ASP A 39 10.23 3.96 21.99
N GLY A 40 10.72 4.13 20.77
CA GLY A 40 11.52 3.15 20.04
C GLY A 40 13.02 3.18 20.36
N VAL A 41 13.48 4.09 21.23
CA VAL A 41 14.91 4.16 21.60
C VAL A 41 15.26 3.00 22.51
N GLU A 42 16.37 2.34 22.20
CA GLU A 42 17.04 1.32 23.03
C GLU A 42 18.45 1.79 23.46
N PRO A 43 19.05 1.18 24.50
CA PRO A 43 20.38 1.55 24.93
C PRO A 43 21.43 1.47 23.82
N GLY A 44 22.17 2.56 23.61
CA GLY A 44 23.17 2.68 22.56
C GLY A 44 22.64 3.18 21.21
N PHE A 45 21.34 3.53 21.11
CA PHE A 45 20.77 4.10 19.89
C PHE A 45 21.10 5.59 19.74
N ALA A 46 21.18 6.05 18.49
CA ALA A 46 21.02 7.45 18.15
C ALA A 46 19.53 7.79 18.04
N PHE A 47 19.12 8.92 18.60
CA PHE A 47 17.76 9.44 18.44
C PHE A 47 17.71 10.44 17.28
N ALA A 48 16.91 10.11 16.25
CA ALA A 48 16.64 11.00 15.13
C ALA A 48 15.49 11.96 15.48
N ALA A 49 15.86 13.11 16.06
CA ALA A 49 14.94 14.15 16.50
C ALA A 49 14.52 15.06 15.34
N LEU A 50 13.64 14.56 14.48
CA LEU A 50 13.25 15.20 13.22
C LEU A 50 12.08 16.18 13.40
N PRO A 51 11.91 17.18 12.49
CA PRO A 51 10.69 17.97 12.40
C PRO A 51 9.47 17.07 12.12
N GLY A 52 8.41 17.21 12.92
CA GLY A 52 7.13 16.57 12.71
C GLY A 52 6.06 17.59 12.31
N HIS A 53 4.88 17.14 11.88
CA HIS A 53 3.77 18.01 11.46
C HIS A 53 3.26 18.95 12.59
N HIS A 54 3.21 18.46 13.83
CA HIS A 54 2.67 19.21 14.98
C HIS A 54 3.75 19.62 15.99
N ARG A 55 4.73 18.76 16.20
CA ARG A 55 5.79 18.93 17.20
C ARG A 55 7.13 18.53 16.62
N HIS A 56 8.20 19.14 17.15
CA HIS A 56 9.55 18.75 16.80
C HIS A 56 10.01 17.56 17.65
N GLY A 57 10.64 16.54 17.02
CA GLY A 57 11.15 15.35 17.74
C GLY A 57 12.10 15.69 18.91
N ALA A 58 12.85 16.81 18.81
CA ALA A 58 13.74 17.26 19.87
C ALA A 58 13.03 17.59 21.20
N GLU A 59 11.73 17.82 21.19
CA GLU A 59 10.94 18.02 22.42
C GLU A 59 10.84 16.74 23.27
N PHE A 60 11.16 15.59 22.71
CA PHE A 60 11.12 14.28 23.37
C PHE A 60 12.53 13.81 23.83
N ILE A 61 13.52 14.70 23.83
CA ILE A 61 14.92 14.32 24.13
C ILE A 61 15.10 13.74 25.53
N ASP A 62 14.39 14.25 26.54
CA ASP A 62 14.49 13.75 27.90
C ASP A 62 14.00 12.32 28.04
N GLU A 63 13.01 11.93 27.26
CA GLU A 63 12.53 10.55 27.19
C GLU A 63 13.53 9.66 26.46
N ALA A 64 13.97 10.06 25.27
CA ALA A 64 14.96 9.33 24.49
C ALA A 64 16.24 9.07 25.29
N PHE A 65 16.73 10.09 26.04
CA PHE A 65 17.89 9.94 26.90
C PHE A 65 17.66 8.94 28.05
N ARG A 66 16.50 9.00 28.72
CA ARG A 66 16.15 8.04 29.78
C ARG A 66 16.09 6.60 29.28
N ARG A 67 15.78 6.39 28.00
CA ARG A 67 15.77 5.08 27.34
C ARG A 67 17.14 4.63 26.83
N GLY A 68 18.16 5.51 26.91
CA GLY A 68 19.54 5.17 26.60
C GLY A 68 20.04 5.67 25.26
N ALA A 69 19.44 6.75 24.70
CA ALA A 69 20.01 7.44 23.56
C ALA A 69 21.42 7.98 23.90
N VAL A 70 22.37 7.71 23.03
CA VAL A 70 23.79 8.11 23.21
C VAL A 70 24.20 9.30 22.33
N ALA A 71 23.40 9.59 21.30
CA ALA A 71 23.59 10.74 20.40
C ALA A 71 22.23 11.16 19.81
N VAL A 72 22.17 12.39 19.28
CA VAL A 72 20.98 12.92 18.60
C VAL A 72 21.36 13.42 17.21
N ILE A 73 20.50 13.12 16.22
CA ILE A 73 20.60 13.68 14.87
C ILE A 73 19.38 14.59 14.66
N THR A 74 19.61 15.85 14.28
CA THR A 74 18.55 16.85 14.16
C THR A 74 18.95 17.98 13.21
N ASP A 75 18.05 18.95 13.04
CA ASP A 75 18.31 20.23 12.38
C ASP A 75 18.71 21.34 13.37
N SER A 76 18.96 22.54 12.89
CA SER A 76 19.34 23.71 13.69
C SER A 76 18.26 24.14 14.71
N LYS A 77 16.96 23.91 14.37
CA LYS A 77 15.84 24.17 15.27
C LYS A 77 15.83 23.18 16.42
N GLY A 78 16.02 21.90 16.14
CA GLY A 78 16.11 20.84 17.13
C GLY A 78 17.30 21.03 18.05
N GLN A 79 18.47 21.43 17.53
CA GLN A 79 19.62 21.80 18.33
C GLN A 79 19.29 22.89 19.36
N SER A 80 18.55 23.92 18.91
CA SER A 80 18.13 25.03 19.78
C SER A 80 17.18 24.59 20.90
N ILE A 81 16.35 23.58 20.64
CA ILE A 81 15.42 22.98 21.62
C ILE A 81 16.23 22.18 22.65
N ILE A 82 17.12 21.30 22.17
CA ILE A 82 17.97 20.46 23.03
C ILE A 82 18.86 21.30 23.95
N ALA A 83 19.45 22.39 23.46
CA ALA A 83 20.29 23.28 24.24
C ALA A 83 19.59 23.90 25.48
N ARG A 84 18.23 23.90 25.49
CA ARG A 84 17.39 24.39 26.60
C ARG A 84 16.85 23.26 27.47
N SER A 85 17.13 22.01 27.13
CA SER A 85 16.68 20.83 27.89
C SER A 85 17.67 20.47 29.00
N ALA A 86 17.29 19.55 29.87
CA ALA A 86 18.17 18.97 30.88
C ALA A 86 19.30 18.12 30.27
N GLN A 87 19.19 17.76 28.97
CA GLN A 87 20.13 16.92 28.22
C GLN A 87 21.06 17.74 27.31
N SER A 88 21.33 18.99 27.63
CA SER A 88 22.15 19.89 26.80
C SER A 88 23.59 19.39 26.51
N ASN A 89 24.07 18.40 27.24
CA ASN A 89 25.38 17.79 27.05
C ASN A 89 25.40 16.53 26.18
N ILE A 90 24.25 16.04 25.70
CA ILE A 90 24.22 14.89 24.77
C ILE A 90 24.85 15.30 23.43
N PRO A 91 25.65 14.45 22.80
CA PRO A 91 26.17 14.70 21.46
C PRO A 91 25.06 14.94 20.42
N VAL A 92 25.12 16.11 19.77
CA VAL A 92 24.13 16.50 18.76
C VAL A 92 24.79 16.63 17.39
N ILE A 93 24.35 15.85 16.44
CA ILE A 93 24.69 15.92 15.01
C ILE A 93 23.66 16.80 14.34
N VAL A 94 24.07 17.97 13.85
CA VAL A 94 23.19 18.92 13.16
C VAL A 94 23.41 18.84 11.67
N HIS A 95 22.31 18.68 10.92
CA HIS A 95 22.33 18.65 9.46
C HIS A 95 21.09 19.36 8.91
N ASP A 96 21.24 20.13 7.81
CA ASP A 96 20.13 20.88 7.22
C ASP A 96 19.03 19.95 6.65
N GLN A 97 19.44 18.77 6.19
CA GLN A 97 18.54 17.72 5.72
C GLN A 97 18.74 16.44 6.55
N PRO A 98 18.21 16.37 7.79
CA PRO A 98 18.52 15.25 8.68
C PRO A 98 17.86 13.94 8.24
N ARG A 99 16.72 13.94 7.52
CA ARG A 99 16.04 12.71 7.06
C ARG A 99 16.89 11.87 6.10
N PRO A 100 17.47 12.40 5.00
CA PRO A 100 18.41 11.64 4.16
C PRO A 100 19.61 11.10 4.93
N LEU A 101 20.17 11.90 5.86
CA LEU A 101 21.30 11.46 6.69
C LEU A 101 20.91 10.27 7.58
N VAL A 102 19.75 10.32 8.24
CA VAL A 102 19.20 9.24 9.07
C VAL A 102 19.01 7.96 8.25
N ALA A 103 18.42 8.07 7.06
CA ALA A 103 18.20 6.93 6.18
C ALA A 103 19.53 6.26 5.78
N HIS A 104 20.53 7.06 5.48
CA HIS A 104 21.84 6.52 5.09
C HIS A 104 22.60 5.91 6.26
N ILE A 105 22.54 6.53 7.44
CA ILE A 105 23.09 5.97 8.69
C ILE A 105 22.40 4.63 9.01
N ALA A 106 21.09 4.54 8.88
CA ALA A 106 20.36 3.30 9.11
C ALA A 106 20.85 2.17 8.18
N ALA A 107 21.08 2.48 6.90
CA ALA A 107 21.61 1.51 5.95
C ALA A 107 23.05 1.05 6.32
N ILE A 108 23.91 1.97 6.78
CA ILE A 108 25.26 1.66 7.25
C ILE A 108 25.21 0.73 8.46
N LEU A 109 24.40 1.07 9.48
CA LEU A 109 24.29 0.29 10.70
C LEU A 109 23.74 -1.12 10.44
N ALA A 110 22.81 -1.26 9.51
CA ALA A 110 22.27 -2.56 9.08
C ALA A 110 23.22 -3.34 8.15
N GLY A 111 24.34 -2.76 7.70
CA GLY A 111 25.28 -3.38 6.78
C GLY A 111 24.77 -3.45 5.34
N PHE A 112 23.92 -2.51 4.91
CA PHE A 112 23.35 -2.39 3.55
C PHE A 112 22.64 -3.66 3.06
N PRO A 113 21.69 -4.23 3.79
CA PRO A 113 21.06 -5.51 3.43
C PRO A 113 20.40 -5.47 2.05
N THR A 114 19.84 -4.31 1.65
CA THR A 114 19.18 -4.13 0.36
C THR A 114 20.11 -4.24 -0.85
N ARG A 115 21.44 -4.21 -0.66
CA ARG A 115 22.42 -4.41 -1.75
C ARG A 115 22.63 -5.87 -2.13
N SER A 116 22.27 -6.81 -1.25
CA SER A 116 22.36 -8.26 -1.51
C SER A 116 21.04 -8.84 -2.03
N LEU A 117 20.01 -8.01 -2.18
CA LEU A 117 18.67 -8.39 -2.60
C LEU A 117 18.32 -7.78 -3.96
N THR A 118 17.47 -8.45 -4.72
CA THR A 118 16.76 -7.82 -5.82
C THR A 118 15.63 -6.97 -5.26
N MET A 119 15.71 -5.65 -5.42
CA MET A 119 14.74 -4.71 -4.88
C MET A 119 13.75 -4.26 -5.94
N VAL A 120 12.45 -4.47 -5.70
CA VAL A 120 11.38 -3.95 -6.58
C VAL A 120 10.54 -2.94 -5.82
N GLY A 121 10.46 -1.71 -6.33
CA GLY A 121 9.66 -0.64 -5.74
C GLY A 121 8.40 -0.34 -6.58
N VAL A 122 7.22 -0.38 -5.96
CA VAL A 122 5.95 -0.14 -6.64
C VAL A 122 5.33 1.16 -6.17
N THR A 123 5.07 2.10 -7.10
CA THR A 123 4.39 3.37 -6.83
C THR A 123 3.21 3.58 -7.77
N GLY A 124 2.31 4.48 -7.41
CA GLY A 124 1.08 4.83 -8.10
C GLY A 124 0.03 5.32 -7.11
N THR A 125 -1.12 5.79 -7.55
CA THR A 125 -2.24 6.11 -6.63
C THR A 125 -2.87 4.82 -6.14
N ASN A 126 -3.34 3.98 -7.03
CA ASN A 126 -3.94 2.67 -6.77
C ASN A 126 -3.02 1.54 -7.26
N GLY A 127 -3.31 0.29 -6.92
CA GLY A 127 -2.63 -0.90 -7.44
C GLY A 127 -1.35 -1.31 -6.70
N LYS A 128 -0.70 -0.47 -5.90
CA LYS A 128 0.57 -0.78 -5.22
C LYS A 128 0.55 -2.11 -4.47
N THR A 129 -0.37 -2.27 -3.54
CA THR A 129 -0.52 -3.50 -2.74
C THR A 129 -0.80 -4.71 -3.61
N SER A 130 -1.69 -4.54 -4.61
CA SER A 130 -2.03 -5.62 -5.53
C SER A 130 -0.82 -6.05 -6.35
N VAL A 131 -0.09 -5.12 -6.95
CA VAL A 131 1.11 -5.44 -7.75
C VAL A 131 2.20 -6.06 -6.87
N CYS A 132 2.41 -5.58 -5.64
CA CYS A 132 3.36 -6.21 -4.71
C CYS A 132 3.00 -7.67 -4.40
N ALA A 133 1.72 -7.95 -4.14
CA ALA A 133 1.26 -9.31 -3.88
C ALA A 133 1.37 -10.22 -5.12
N LEU A 134 0.99 -9.71 -6.30
CA LEU A 134 1.11 -10.44 -7.57
C LEU A 134 2.58 -10.74 -7.92
N LEU A 135 3.47 -9.76 -7.72
CA LEU A 135 4.90 -9.94 -7.90
C LEU A 135 5.48 -10.98 -6.94
N SER A 136 5.10 -10.93 -5.66
CA SER A 136 5.55 -11.92 -4.69
C SER A 136 5.14 -13.33 -5.08
N ALA A 137 3.89 -13.51 -5.56
CA ALA A 137 3.42 -14.80 -6.05
C ALA A 137 4.20 -15.26 -7.30
N ALA A 138 4.45 -14.36 -8.24
CA ALA A 138 5.21 -14.66 -9.45
C ALA A 138 6.68 -15.01 -9.15
N LEU A 139 7.33 -14.27 -8.24
CA LEU A 139 8.71 -14.54 -7.82
C LEU A 139 8.81 -15.89 -7.11
N GLY A 140 7.88 -16.20 -6.18
CA GLY A 140 7.82 -17.49 -5.50
C GLY A 140 7.62 -18.67 -6.47
N ALA A 141 6.78 -18.50 -7.51
CA ALA A 141 6.61 -19.51 -8.56
C ALA A 141 7.87 -19.67 -9.45
N GLY A 142 8.71 -18.64 -9.51
CA GLY A 142 10.03 -18.69 -10.14
C GLY A 142 11.16 -19.16 -9.20
N ASP A 143 10.83 -19.78 -8.06
CA ASP A 143 11.77 -20.26 -7.04
C ASP A 143 12.64 -19.15 -6.41
N ILE A 144 12.16 -17.90 -6.39
CA ILE A 144 12.83 -16.75 -5.77
C ILE A 144 12.19 -16.47 -4.40
N SER A 145 12.95 -16.63 -3.32
CA SER A 145 12.49 -16.29 -1.96
C SER A 145 12.25 -14.78 -1.83
N CYS A 146 10.99 -14.39 -1.64
CA CYS A 146 10.54 -13.01 -1.75
C CYS A 146 9.95 -12.46 -0.46
N GLY A 147 10.53 -11.36 0.03
CA GLY A 147 9.93 -10.51 1.05
C GLY A 147 8.98 -9.48 0.45
N VAL A 148 7.93 -9.11 1.19
CA VAL A 148 7.05 -7.98 0.85
C VAL A 148 7.06 -6.98 2.01
N ILE A 149 7.11 -5.68 1.68
CA ILE A 149 6.94 -4.59 2.65
C ILE A 149 5.85 -3.64 2.12
N GLY A 150 4.74 -3.51 2.83
CA GLY A 150 3.63 -2.69 2.36
C GLY A 150 2.49 -2.50 3.35
N THR A 151 1.35 -2.12 2.82
CA THR A 151 0.10 -1.86 3.58
C THR A 151 -0.38 -3.07 4.38
N LEU A 152 -0.15 -4.28 3.87
CA LEU A 152 -0.48 -5.53 4.56
C LEU A 152 0.55 -5.92 5.63
N GLY A 153 1.53 -5.05 5.90
CA GLY A 153 2.66 -5.35 6.78
C GLY A 153 3.87 -5.88 6.02
N SER A 154 4.71 -6.67 6.68
CA SER A 154 5.83 -7.36 6.06
C SER A 154 5.64 -8.87 6.09
N THR A 155 5.96 -9.53 4.98
CA THR A 155 5.89 -11.00 4.84
C THR A 155 7.16 -11.54 4.20
N LEU A 156 7.44 -12.82 4.41
CA LEU A 156 8.46 -13.57 3.67
C LEU A 156 7.83 -14.87 3.15
N ASN A 157 7.86 -15.06 1.83
CA ASN A 157 7.23 -16.20 1.15
C ASN A 157 5.74 -16.43 1.53
N GLY A 158 5.03 -15.32 1.84
CA GLY A 158 3.63 -15.33 2.28
C GLY A 158 3.42 -15.40 3.79
N ASP A 159 4.43 -15.79 4.57
CA ASP A 159 4.33 -15.82 6.02
C ASP A 159 4.46 -14.42 6.63
N GLN A 160 3.54 -14.04 7.51
CA GLN A 160 3.50 -12.73 8.15
C GLN A 160 4.65 -12.58 9.15
N LEU A 161 5.49 -11.55 8.96
CA LEU A 161 6.59 -11.21 9.88
C LEU A 161 6.18 -10.12 10.87
N ALA A 162 5.61 -9.02 10.37
CA ALA A 162 5.19 -7.90 11.22
C ALA A 162 4.05 -7.11 10.57
N SER A 163 3.22 -6.48 11.41
CA SER A 163 2.27 -5.45 10.96
C SER A 163 2.99 -4.12 10.80
N SER A 164 2.52 -3.27 9.89
CA SER A 164 3.04 -1.91 9.71
C SER A 164 1.89 -0.90 9.79
N PRO A 165 2.03 0.18 10.56
CA PRO A 165 1.04 1.25 10.58
C PRO A 165 1.10 2.16 9.33
N ARG A 166 2.07 1.93 8.47
CA ARG A 166 2.32 2.73 7.26
C ARG A 166 2.54 1.85 6.05
N THR A 167 2.02 2.29 4.89
CA THR A 167 2.27 1.65 3.60
C THR A 167 3.76 1.51 3.29
N THR A 168 4.55 2.56 3.59
CA THR A 168 6.01 2.55 3.49
C THR A 168 6.58 2.94 4.84
N PRO A 169 7.28 2.04 5.54
CA PRO A 169 7.88 2.32 6.84
C PRO A 169 8.96 3.43 6.80
N GLU A 170 9.45 3.85 7.95
CA GLU A 170 10.59 4.74 8.05
C GLU A 170 11.90 4.03 7.64
N ALA A 171 12.90 4.79 7.21
CA ALA A 171 14.13 4.22 6.67
C ALA A 171 14.84 3.23 7.62
N PRO A 172 14.96 3.48 8.95
CA PRO A 172 15.53 2.49 9.86
C PRO A 172 14.74 1.18 9.90
N ASP A 173 13.41 1.26 9.86
CA ASP A 173 12.55 0.08 9.90
C ASP A 173 12.71 -0.75 8.60
N ILE A 174 12.79 -0.08 7.45
CA ILE A 174 13.04 -0.74 6.15
C ILE A 174 14.36 -1.51 6.19
N GLN A 175 15.44 -0.90 6.71
CA GLN A 175 16.74 -1.54 6.76
C GLN A 175 16.76 -2.71 7.77
N ALA A 176 16.08 -2.56 8.91
CA ALA A 176 15.95 -3.64 9.89
C ALA A 176 15.14 -4.83 9.34
N MET A 177 14.00 -4.56 8.68
CA MET A 177 13.20 -5.59 8.01
C MET A 177 14.00 -6.30 6.92
N ALA A 178 14.69 -5.55 6.06
CA ALA A 178 15.52 -6.11 5.00
C ALA A 178 16.66 -6.98 5.58
N ARG A 179 17.26 -6.57 6.70
CA ARG A 179 18.30 -7.38 7.38
C ARG A 179 17.73 -8.70 7.88
N SER A 180 16.59 -8.67 8.58
CA SER A 180 15.91 -9.89 9.03
C SER A 180 15.57 -10.80 7.86
N MET A 181 14.99 -10.28 6.78
CA MET A 181 14.64 -11.07 5.60
C MET A 181 15.86 -11.71 4.93
N VAL A 182 17.00 -10.99 4.85
CA VAL A 182 18.27 -11.55 4.33
C VAL A 182 18.75 -12.69 5.23
N ASP A 183 18.71 -12.53 6.55
CA ASP A 183 19.11 -13.56 7.51
C ASP A 183 18.21 -14.81 7.43
N ASP A 184 16.95 -14.63 7.04
CA ASP A 184 15.97 -15.69 6.81
C ASP A 184 15.98 -16.23 5.35
N GLY A 185 16.95 -15.80 4.53
CA GLY A 185 17.20 -16.35 3.20
C GLY A 185 16.41 -15.72 2.06
N ALA A 186 15.90 -14.48 2.23
CA ALA A 186 15.29 -13.74 1.12
C ALA A 186 16.32 -13.42 0.01
N GLU A 187 15.90 -13.53 -1.24
CA GLU A 187 16.65 -13.17 -2.45
C GLU A 187 16.13 -11.88 -3.10
N ALA A 188 14.86 -11.57 -2.86
CA ALA A 188 14.20 -10.37 -3.35
C ALA A 188 13.32 -9.71 -2.28
N ILE A 189 13.11 -8.40 -2.42
CA ILE A 189 12.05 -7.67 -1.69
C ILE A 189 11.25 -6.84 -2.68
N VAL A 190 9.93 -7.00 -2.63
CA VAL A 190 8.96 -6.14 -3.31
C VAL A 190 8.35 -5.20 -2.28
N MET A 191 8.40 -3.89 -2.52
CA MET A 191 7.86 -2.94 -1.54
C MET A 191 6.98 -1.85 -2.15
N GLU A 192 5.95 -1.47 -1.41
CA GLU A 192 5.14 -0.31 -1.73
C GLU A 192 5.93 0.97 -1.43
N VAL A 193 6.01 1.86 -2.42
CA VAL A 193 6.69 3.16 -2.29
C VAL A 193 5.67 4.28 -2.49
N SER A 194 5.20 4.86 -1.39
CA SER A 194 4.24 5.96 -1.43
C SER A 194 4.93 7.29 -1.80
N SER A 195 4.17 8.23 -2.36
CA SER A 195 4.67 9.57 -2.69
C SER A 195 5.18 10.32 -1.45
N ILE A 196 4.46 10.19 -0.33
CA ILE A 196 4.87 10.78 0.95
C ILE A 196 6.20 10.18 1.41
N ALA A 197 6.40 8.86 1.26
CA ALA A 197 7.67 8.23 1.62
C ALA A 197 8.85 8.71 0.77
N LEU A 198 8.63 8.97 -0.51
CA LEU A 198 9.62 9.58 -1.40
C LEU A 198 9.95 11.02 -0.97
N SER A 199 8.93 11.84 -0.72
CA SER A 199 9.09 13.22 -0.25
C SER A 199 9.73 13.30 1.14
N GLU A 200 9.46 12.34 2.02
CA GLU A 200 10.02 12.26 3.37
C GLU A 200 11.31 11.42 3.45
N HIS A 201 11.92 11.08 2.32
CA HIS A 201 13.20 10.37 2.25
C HIS A 201 13.24 9.01 2.97
N ARG A 202 12.08 8.33 3.12
CA ARG A 202 11.99 7.06 3.84
C ARG A 202 12.70 5.91 3.11
N VAL A 203 12.81 6.01 1.80
CA VAL A 203 13.48 5.00 0.96
C VAL A 203 14.90 5.42 0.54
N ASP A 204 15.44 6.49 1.12
CA ASP A 204 16.84 6.85 0.92
C ASP A 204 17.73 5.74 1.49
N GLY A 205 18.83 5.43 0.80
CA GLY A 205 19.67 4.27 1.15
C GLY A 205 19.23 2.95 0.50
N VAL A 206 18.08 2.91 -0.20
CA VAL A 206 17.64 1.80 -1.05
C VAL A 206 17.85 2.17 -2.53
N VAL A 207 18.40 1.23 -3.31
CA VAL A 207 18.44 1.31 -4.77
C VAL A 207 17.62 0.16 -5.32
N PHE A 208 16.58 0.50 -6.10
CA PHE A 208 15.70 -0.51 -6.70
C PHE A 208 16.28 -1.03 -8.02
N ASP A 209 16.22 -2.34 -8.22
CA ASP A 209 16.56 -2.96 -9.51
C ASP A 209 15.45 -2.70 -10.53
N VAL A 210 14.17 -2.71 -10.05
CA VAL A 210 13.00 -2.41 -10.88
C VAL A 210 12.08 -1.45 -10.14
N ALA A 211 11.70 -0.35 -10.78
CA ALA A 211 10.62 0.54 -10.36
C ALA A 211 9.35 0.25 -11.16
N VAL A 212 8.19 0.20 -10.51
CA VAL A 212 6.90 -0.03 -11.17
C VAL A 212 5.97 1.15 -10.93
N PHE A 213 5.36 1.68 -12.00
CA PHE A 213 4.34 2.73 -11.94
C PHE A 213 2.99 2.18 -12.40
N THR A 214 1.98 2.28 -11.52
CA THR A 214 0.65 1.70 -11.74
C THR A 214 -0.40 2.72 -12.15
N GLY A 215 -0.02 3.99 -12.35
CA GLY A 215 -0.92 5.08 -12.72
C GLY A 215 -1.07 6.16 -11.65
N LEU A 216 -1.67 7.29 -12.02
CA LEU A 216 -1.91 8.44 -11.14
C LEU A 216 -3.35 8.95 -11.31
N SER A 217 -4.07 9.08 -10.20
CA SER A 217 -5.37 9.75 -10.11
C SER A 217 -5.40 10.70 -8.91
N HIS A 218 -6.48 11.45 -8.75
CA HIS A 218 -6.63 12.45 -7.69
C HIS A 218 -6.60 11.81 -6.30
N ASP A 219 -5.53 12.10 -5.53
CA ASP A 219 -5.36 11.67 -4.14
C ASP A 219 -4.25 12.50 -3.46
N HIS A 220 -4.18 12.50 -2.14
CA HIS A 220 -3.12 13.13 -1.33
C HIS A 220 -2.82 14.61 -1.65
N LEU A 221 -3.79 15.39 -2.15
CA LEU A 221 -3.60 16.81 -2.41
C LEU A 221 -3.61 17.66 -1.13
N ASP A 222 -4.07 17.12 -0.01
CA ASP A 222 -3.87 17.65 1.33
C ASP A 222 -2.38 17.74 1.73
N TYR A 223 -1.54 16.85 1.19
CA TYR A 223 -0.10 16.83 1.40
C TYR A 223 0.69 17.48 0.24
N HIS A 224 0.37 17.12 -1.01
CA HIS A 224 1.16 17.55 -2.19
C HIS A 224 0.65 18.87 -2.80
N GLU A 225 -0.52 19.37 -2.38
CA GLU A 225 -1.17 20.60 -2.87
C GLU A 225 -1.61 20.58 -4.33
N THR A 226 -0.81 20.00 -5.24
CA THR A 226 -1.09 19.92 -6.69
C THR A 226 -0.80 18.55 -7.27
N MET A 227 -1.48 18.18 -8.36
CA MET A 227 -1.22 16.96 -9.10
C MET A 227 0.22 16.92 -9.67
N GLU A 228 0.77 18.06 -10.06
CA GLU A 228 2.15 18.20 -10.53
C GLU A 228 3.17 17.82 -9.44
N ALA A 229 2.99 18.34 -8.21
CA ALA A 229 3.86 18.01 -7.08
C ALA A 229 3.71 16.53 -6.70
N TYR A 230 2.47 16.00 -6.75
CA TYR A 230 2.19 14.59 -6.50
C TYR A 230 2.86 13.67 -7.53
N PHE A 231 2.78 14.02 -8.82
CA PHE A 231 3.50 13.34 -9.90
C PHE A 231 5.01 13.40 -9.69
N ALA A 232 5.57 14.61 -9.46
CA ALA A 232 6.99 14.79 -9.28
C ALA A 232 7.55 13.95 -8.12
N ALA A 233 6.80 13.84 -7.01
CA ALA A 233 7.17 12.99 -5.89
C ALA A 233 7.27 11.50 -6.29
N LYS A 234 6.32 10.97 -7.08
CA LYS A 234 6.38 9.58 -7.54
C LYS A 234 7.46 9.36 -8.61
N ALA A 235 7.66 10.33 -9.49
CA ALA A 235 8.68 10.28 -10.54
C ALA A 235 10.12 10.17 -9.96
N GLU A 236 10.34 10.63 -8.72
CA GLU A 236 11.61 10.43 -8.00
C GLU A 236 12.02 8.96 -7.89
N LEU A 237 11.08 8.01 -7.87
CA LEU A 237 11.41 6.59 -7.89
C LEU A 237 12.13 6.17 -9.18
N PHE A 238 11.88 6.88 -10.30
CA PHE A 238 12.47 6.64 -11.62
C PHE A 238 13.74 7.48 -11.88
N ALA A 239 14.26 8.15 -10.84
CA ALA A 239 15.56 8.83 -10.93
C ALA A 239 16.72 7.81 -10.93
N GLY A 240 17.77 8.04 -11.71
CA GLY A 240 18.90 7.11 -11.86
C GLY A 240 19.67 6.80 -10.57
N LYS A 241 19.55 7.66 -9.55
CA LYS A 241 20.07 7.41 -8.21
C LYS A 241 19.20 6.44 -7.38
N ARG A 242 17.93 6.25 -7.78
CA ARG A 242 16.91 5.47 -7.05
C ARG A 242 16.67 4.10 -7.67
N SER A 243 16.61 4.02 -8.99
CA SER A 243 16.28 2.78 -9.69
C SER A 243 17.15 2.57 -10.92
N ARG A 244 17.31 1.30 -11.31
CA ARG A 244 18.14 0.91 -12.47
C ARG A 244 17.32 0.84 -13.75
N ARG A 245 16.08 0.36 -13.67
CA ARG A 245 15.11 0.24 -14.77
C ARG A 245 13.69 0.28 -14.22
N GLY A 246 12.69 0.40 -15.10
CA GLY A 246 11.32 0.46 -14.66
C GLY A 246 10.31 -0.19 -15.59
N VAL A 247 9.09 -0.35 -15.08
CA VAL A 247 7.88 -0.72 -15.82
C VAL A 247 6.86 0.37 -15.58
N VAL A 248 6.28 0.91 -16.65
CA VAL A 248 5.35 2.03 -16.58
C VAL A 248 4.05 1.69 -17.29
N LEU A 249 2.94 1.65 -16.56
CA LEU A 249 1.60 1.62 -17.15
C LEU A 249 1.31 2.98 -17.79
N ILE A 250 1.03 3.00 -19.10
CA ILE A 250 0.81 4.23 -19.88
C ILE A 250 -0.67 4.47 -20.23
N ASP A 251 -1.60 3.82 -19.53
CA ASP A 251 -3.02 3.95 -19.81
C ASP A 251 -3.58 5.33 -19.47
N ASP A 252 -2.92 6.09 -18.59
CA ASP A 252 -3.21 7.48 -18.28
C ASP A 252 -2.14 8.44 -18.83
N GLU A 253 -2.41 9.76 -18.80
CA GLU A 253 -1.51 10.82 -19.28
C GLU A 253 -0.23 10.93 -18.44
N TRP A 254 -0.30 10.59 -17.16
CA TRP A 254 0.82 10.65 -16.24
C TRP A 254 1.82 9.50 -16.49
N GLY A 255 1.32 8.32 -16.82
CA GLY A 255 2.16 7.19 -17.24
C GLY A 255 2.87 7.50 -18.56
N GLU A 256 2.17 8.06 -19.57
CA GLU A 256 2.80 8.49 -20.81
C GLU A 256 3.88 9.56 -20.56
N ARG A 257 3.60 10.49 -19.67
CA ARG A 257 4.55 11.54 -19.28
C ARG A 257 5.77 10.94 -18.58
N LEU A 258 5.56 10.05 -17.61
CA LEU A 258 6.64 9.41 -16.87
C LEU A 258 7.55 8.60 -17.82
N ALA A 259 6.98 7.81 -18.72
CA ALA A 259 7.75 7.05 -19.71
C ALA A 259 8.62 7.95 -20.59
N ARG A 260 8.12 9.12 -21.01
CA ARG A 260 8.85 10.09 -21.81
C ARG A 260 9.94 10.84 -21.02
N GLU A 261 9.69 11.16 -19.74
CA GLU A 261 10.57 11.97 -18.90
C GLU A 261 11.57 11.13 -18.09
N SER A 262 11.39 9.81 -18.00
CA SER A 262 12.25 8.91 -17.25
C SER A 262 13.70 8.96 -17.74
N VAL A 263 14.63 9.05 -16.79
CA VAL A 263 16.08 9.04 -17.06
C VAL A 263 16.68 7.64 -16.99
N ILE A 264 15.91 6.65 -16.53
CA ILE A 264 16.29 5.23 -16.55
C ILE A 264 15.57 4.50 -17.69
N PRO A 265 16.09 3.37 -18.19
CA PRO A 265 15.36 2.54 -19.13
C PRO A 265 14.03 2.07 -18.54
N VAL A 266 12.94 2.23 -19.29
CA VAL A 266 11.60 1.75 -18.87
C VAL A 266 11.00 0.89 -19.98
N GLU A 267 10.27 -0.15 -19.58
CA GLU A 267 9.35 -0.90 -20.44
C GLU A 267 7.93 -0.38 -20.18
N THR A 268 7.25 0.01 -21.24
CA THR A 268 5.89 0.55 -21.20
C THR A 268 4.87 -0.58 -21.34
N VAL A 269 3.77 -0.48 -20.60
CA VAL A 269 2.65 -1.44 -20.64
C VAL A 269 1.36 -0.69 -20.94
N SER A 270 0.52 -1.22 -21.84
CA SER A 270 -0.83 -0.71 -22.06
C SER A 270 -1.87 -1.82 -22.11
N THR A 271 -3.03 -1.54 -21.50
CA THR A 271 -4.24 -2.38 -21.56
C THR A 271 -5.35 -1.72 -22.38
N THR A 272 -5.15 -0.48 -22.82
CA THR A 272 -6.12 0.33 -23.55
C THR A 272 -5.84 0.42 -25.06
N GLY A 273 -4.82 -0.30 -25.56
CA GLY A 273 -4.44 -0.30 -26.96
C GLY A 273 -3.56 0.88 -27.39
N LYS A 274 -2.96 1.61 -26.46
CA LYS A 274 -1.92 2.61 -26.76
C LYS A 274 -0.65 1.90 -27.24
N ALA A 275 0.16 2.60 -28.05
CA ALA A 275 1.45 2.07 -28.48
C ALA A 275 2.40 1.93 -27.27
N ALA A 276 2.70 0.70 -26.90
CA ALA A 276 3.53 0.33 -25.77
C ALA A 276 4.48 -0.81 -26.15
N ASP A 277 5.53 -1.01 -25.35
CA ASP A 277 6.43 -2.16 -25.51
C ASP A 277 5.66 -3.48 -25.25
N TRP A 278 4.76 -3.47 -24.27
CA TRP A 278 3.90 -4.59 -23.92
C TRP A 278 2.42 -4.20 -24.04
N ASN A 279 1.66 -4.98 -24.77
CA ASN A 279 0.23 -4.75 -24.95
C ASN A 279 -0.59 -5.92 -24.40
N MET A 280 -1.57 -5.61 -23.55
CA MET A 280 -2.57 -6.55 -23.07
C MET A 280 -3.82 -6.44 -23.92
N THR A 281 -4.21 -7.52 -24.59
CA THR A 281 -5.37 -7.55 -25.49
C THR A 281 -6.35 -8.60 -25.02
N ALA A 282 -7.65 -8.25 -24.98
CA ALA A 282 -8.72 -9.19 -24.64
C ALA A 282 -8.90 -10.24 -25.73
N VAL A 283 -9.06 -11.50 -25.33
CA VAL A 283 -9.36 -12.65 -26.19
C VAL A 283 -10.48 -13.49 -25.56
N ASP A 284 -10.99 -14.48 -26.27
CA ASP A 284 -11.99 -15.40 -25.71
C ASP A 284 -11.41 -16.13 -24.49
N GLY A 285 -12.00 -15.90 -23.32
CA GLY A 285 -11.64 -16.57 -22.06
C GLY A 285 -10.47 -15.92 -21.27
N GLY A 286 -10.01 -14.72 -21.65
CA GLY A 286 -8.94 -14.02 -20.93
C GLY A 286 -8.29 -12.91 -21.71
N TRP A 287 -6.98 -12.79 -21.57
CA TRP A 287 -6.14 -11.78 -22.24
C TRP A 287 -4.86 -12.39 -22.76
N VAL A 288 -4.23 -11.74 -23.70
CA VAL A 288 -2.87 -12.02 -24.18
C VAL A 288 -2.02 -10.80 -23.91
N LEU A 289 -0.91 -10.99 -23.20
CA LEU A 289 0.15 -9.99 -23.02
C LEU A 289 1.27 -10.29 -24.01
N THR A 290 1.68 -9.30 -24.83
CA THR A 290 2.72 -9.48 -25.84
C THR A 290 3.53 -8.22 -26.09
N ASP A 291 4.82 -8.38 -26.45
CA ASP A 291 5.70 -7.34 -27.01
C ASP A 291 5.86 -7.47 -28.53
N GLY A 292 5.11 -8.38 -29.17
CA GLY A 292 5.20 -8.69 -30.60
C GLY A 292 6.20 -9.81 -30.93
N VAL A 293 7.05 -10.24 -30.00
CA VAL A 293 7.99 -11.36 -30.12
C VAL A 293 7.63 -12.44 -29.12
N ASP A 294 7.57 -12.09 -27.84
CA ASP A 294 7.14 -12.96 -26.76
C ASP A 294 5.69 -12.69 -26.38
N SER A 295 5.00 -13.73 -25.88
CA SER A 295 3.61 -13.61 -25.41
C SER A 295 3.28 -14.63 -24.34
N CYS A 296 2.27 -14.32 -23.51
CA CYS A 296 1.65 -15.25 -22.59
C CYS A 296 0.13 -15.02 -22.50
N ASP A 297 -0.60 -16.10 -22.25
CA ASP A 297 -2.01 -16.02 -21.88
C ASP A 297 -2.13 -15.56 -20.43
N VAL A 298 -3.07 -14.66 -20.16
CA VAL A 298 -3.31 -14.09 -18.83
C VAL A 298 -4.76 -14.28 -18.46
N ARG A 299 -4.99 -14.80 -17.27
CA ARG A 299 -6.32 -14.87 -16.65
C ARG A 299 -6.25 -14.21 -15.28
N THR A 300 -7.35 -13.59 -14.91
CA THR A 300 -7.49 -12.94 -13.60
C THR A 300 -8.78 -13.42 -12.93
N PRO A 301 -8.82 -13.52 -11.58
CA PRO A 301 -10.02 -13.96 -10.85
C PRO A 301 -11.26 -13.11 -11.15
N VAL A 302 -11.06 -11.83 -11.46
CA VAL A 302 -12.09 -10.84 -11.79
C VAL A 302 -11.61 -10.03 -12.99
N GLY A 303 -12.50 -9.86 -14.00
CA GLY A 303 -12.19 -9.16 -15.26
C GLY A 303 -12.22 -7.64 -15.19
N ALA A 304 -11.88 -7.05 -14.06
CA ALA A 304 -11.81 -5.59 -13.90
C ALA A 304 -10.56 -5.01 -14.58
N ASP A 305 -10.72 -3.92 -15.34
CA ASP A 305 -9.63 -3.31 -16.11
C ASP A 305 -8.38 -3.03 -15.27
N PHE A 306 -8.56 -2.50 -14.04
CA PHE A 306 -7.45 -2.22 -13.13
C PHE A 306 -6.79 -3.50 -12.56
N VAL A 307 -7.54 -4.62 -12.44
CA VAL A 307 -6.97 -5.92 -12.05
C VAL A 307 -6.10 -6.46 -13.18
N VAL A 308 -6.58 -6.34 -14.42
CA VAL A 308 -5.85 -6.72 -15.64
C VAL A 308 -4.59 -5.87 -15.81
N ALA A 309 -4.69 -4.57 -15.59
CA ALA A 309 -3.55 -3.65 -15.66
C ALA A 309 -2.48 -3.98 -14.59
N ASN A 310 -2.91 -4.25 -13.35
CA ASN A 310 -2.00 -4.69 -12.28
C ASN A 310 -1.31 -6.02 -12.61
N ALA A 311 -2.04 -6.97 -13.21
CA ALA A 311 -1.48 -8.24 -13.67
C ALA A 311 -0.42 -8.00 -14.77
N ALA A 312 -0.72 -7.16 -15.77
CA ALA A 312 0.18 -6.86 -16.87
C ALA A 312 1.52 -6.28 -16.37
N VAL A 313 1.48 -5.22 -15.54
CA VAL A 313 2.71 -4.62 -15.01
C VAL A 313 3.44 -5.57 -14.06
N GLY A 314 2.71 -6.41 -13.32
CA GLY A 314 3.28 -7.44 -12.44
C GLY A 314 4.05 -8.51 -13.23
N ILE A 315 3.49 -9.03 -14.33
CA ILE A 315 4.13 -10.02 -15.20
C ILE A 315 5.41 -9.44 -15.84
N VAL A 316 5.32 -8.23 -16.40
CA VAL A 316 6.48 -7.57 -17.04
C VAL A 316 7.58 -7.30 -16.01
N ALA A 317 7.22 -6.85 -14.80
CA ALA A 317 8.20 -6.61 -13.74
C ALA A 317 8.84 -7.93 -13.23
N ALA A 318 8.07 -9.02 -13.09
CA ALA A 318 8.60 -10.33 -12.73
C ALA A 318 9.57 -10.86 -13.79
N ARG A 319 9.26 -10.69 -15.10
CA ARG A 319 10.17 -11.01 -16.19
C ARG A 319 11.49 -10.23 -16.08
N LEU A 320 11.45 -8.97 -15.74
CA LEU A 320 12.67 -8.18 -15.54
C LEU A 320 13.53 -8.70 -14.37
N VAL A 321 12.94 -9.37 -13.42
CA VAL A 321 13.65 -10.04 -12.31
C VAL A 321 14.16 -11.43 -12.70
N GLY A 322 13.72 -11.98 -13.83
CA GLY A 322 14.19 -13.26 -14.37
C GLY A 322 13.16 -14.39 -14.35
N VAL A 323 11.89 -14.11 -13.96
CA VAL A 323 10.82 -15.13 -14.01
C VAL A 323 10.27 -15.23 -15.43
N PRO A 324 10.14 -16.45 -16.00
CA PRO A 324 9.51 -16.63 -17.31
C PRO A 324 8.06 -16.11 -17.35
N LEU A 325 7.62 -15.52 -18.48
CA LEU A 325 6.32 -14.89 -18.64
C LEU A 325 5.16 -15.81 -18.27
N ASN A 326 5.16 -17.05 -18.75
CA ASN A 326 4.11 -18.02 -18.47
C ASN A 326 4.07 -18.41 -17.00
N VAL A 327 5.22 -18.56 -16.33
CA VAL A 327 5.30 -18.87 -14.89
C VAL A 327 4.69 -17.71 -14.08
N ALA A 328 5.03 -16.47 -14.44
CA ALA A 328 4.46 -15.29 -13.79
C ALA A 328 2.94 -15.18 -14.02
N ALA A 329 2.47 -15.43 -15.25
CA ALA A 329 1.05 -15.37 -15.59
C ALA A 329 0.22 -16.43 -14.83
N ASP A 330 0.70 -17.69 -14.80
CA ASP A 330 0.04 -18.79 -14.08
C ASP A 330 -0.04 -18.53 -12.56
N ALA A 331 1.03 -17.97 -11.98
CA ALA A 331 1.05 -17.61 -10.56
C ALA A 331 0.05 -16.48 -10.24
N ILE A 332 -0.05 -15.48 -11.12
CA ILE A 332 -0.97 -14.34 -10.97
C ILE A 332 -2.43 -14.77 -11.10
N GLU A 333 -2.77 -15.74 -11.97
CA GLU A 333 -4.12 -16.30 -12.09
C GLU A 333 -4.65 -16.84 -10.76
N THR A 334 -3.79 -17.47 -9.98
CA THR A 334 -4.16 -18.12 -8.71
C THR A 334 -3.94 -17.25 -7.47
N ALA A 335 -3.26 -16.12 -7.62
CA ALA A 335 -2.93 -15.23 -6.50
C ALA A 335 -4.20 -14.68 -5.81
N ARG A 336 -4.21 -14.69 -4.49
CA ARG A 336 -5.26 -14.10 -3.66
C ARG A 336 -4.68 -12.89 -2.94
N ILE A 337 -5.36 -11.75 -3.03
CA ILE A 337 -4.90 -10.51 -2.42
C ILE A 337 -5.92 -10.11 -1.35
N PRO A 338 -5.60 -10.21 -0.06
CA PRO A 338 -6.56 -9.94 1.00
C PRO A 338 -7.20 -8.56 0.86
N GLY A 339 -8.53 -8.52 0.78
CA GLY A 339 -9.32 -7.29 0.70
C GLY A 339 -9.08 -6.43 -0.55
N ARG A 340 -8.62 -7.01 -1.66
CA ARG A 340 -8.44 -6.34 -2.96
C ARG A 340 -9.16 -7.14 -4.05
N MET A 341 -10.36 -6.74 -4.43
CA MET A 341 -11.25 -7.50 -5.30
C MET A 341 -11.30 -8.99 -4.90
N GLU A 342 -11.27 -9.24 -3.60
CA GLU A 342 -11.22 -10.59 -3.04
C GLU A 342 -12.58 -11.26 -3.18
N LEU A 343 -12.64 -12.28 -4.03
CA LEU A 343 -13.80 -13.15 -4.14
C LEU A 343 -13.86 -14.05 -2.90
N VAL A 344 -14.67 -13.66 -1.90
CA VAL A 344 -14.84 -14.40 -0.63
C VAL A 344 -15.68 -15.67 -0.86
N GLY A 345 -16.63 -15.61 -1.79
CA GLY A 345 -17.45 -16.77 -2.14
C GLY A 345 -18.23 -16.57 -3.43
N ARG A 346 -18.59 -17.69 -4.03
CA ARG A 346 -19.54 -17.77 -5.17
C ARG A 346 -20.58 -18.82 -4.84
N GLU A 347 -21.84 -18.41 -4.74
CA GLU A 347 -22.94 -19.30 -4.41
C GLU A 347 -24.16 -18.98 -5.25
N ASN A 348 -24.79 -19.99 -5.84
CA ASN A 348 -26.00 -19.87 -6.66
C ASN A 348 -25.89 -18.80 -7.78
N GLY A 349 -24.67 -18.61 -8.35
CA GLY A 349 -24.39 -17.59 -9.36
C GLY A 349 -24.28 -16.18 -8.82
N ILE A 350 -24.19 -15.99 -7.49
CA ILE A 350 -23.92 -14.72 -6.82
C ILE A 350 -22.42 -14.65 -6.49
N ASP A 351 -21.77 -13.55 -6.84
CA ASP A 351 -20.40 -13.27 -6.43
C ASP A 351 -20.39 -12.35 -5.22
N TYR A 352 -19.59 -12.71 -4.21
CA TYR A 352 -19.41 -11.96 -2.99
C TYR A 352 -17.96 -11.48 -2.90
N ILE A 353 -17.76 -10.15 -3.01
CA ILE A 353 -16.45 -9.53 -3.18
C ILE A 353 -16.20 -8.53 -2.05
N VAL A 354 -15.00 -8.55 -1.47
CA VAL A 354 -14.51 -7.54 -0.53
C VAL A 354 -13.41 -6.73 -1.19
N ASP A 355 -13.49 -5.38 -1.07
CA ASP A 355 -12.47 -4.49 -1.59
C ASP A 355 -12.18 -3.30 -0.65
N TYR A 356 -10.96 -2.78 -0.72
CA TYR A 356 -10.49 -1.64 0.06
C TYR A 356 -10.91 -0.28 -0.53
N ALA A 357 -11.65 -0.21 -1.60
CA ALA A 357 -12.09 1.02 -2.24
C ALA A 357 -12.78 1.95 -1.22
N HIS A 358 -12.12 3.06 -0.88
CA HIS A 358 -12.53 4.05 0.11
C HIS A 358 -12.36 5.50 -0.38
N THR A 359 -12.09 5.68 -1.67
CA THR A 359 -12.09 6.96 -2.37
C THR A 359 -13.16 6.95 -3.46
N PRO A 360 -13.74 8.10 -3.85
CA PRO A 360 -14.76 8.17 -4.90
C PRO A 360 -14.33 7.47 -6.18
N ASP A 361 -13.13 7.74 -6.68
CA ASP A 361 -12.56 7.15 -7.89
C ASP A 361 -12.43 5.61 -7.78
N ALA A 362 -11.89 5.11 -6.67
CA ALA A 362 -11.77 3.65 -6.47
C ALA A 362 -13.15 2.97 -6.40
N ILE A 363 -14.12 3.57 -5.71
CA ILE A 363 -15.50 3.04 -5.64
C ILE A 363 -16.13 3.01 -7.03
N GLU A 364 -16.00 4.08 -7.81
CA GLU A 364 -16.52 4.14 -9.17
C GLU A 364 -15.90 3.05 -10.06
N GLN A 365 -14.59 2.82 -9.96
CA GLN A 365 -13.90 1.77 -10.72
C GLN A 365 -14.39 0.38 -10.35
N VAL A 366 -14.51 0.06 -9.05
CA VAL A 366 -14.98 -1.24 -8.56
C VAL A 366 -16.43 -1.49 -8.95
N VAL A 367 -17.32 -0.51 -8.74
CA VAL A 367 -18.74 -0.63 -9.11
C VAL A 367 -18.89 -0.78 -10.62
N SER A 368 -18.16 0.00 -11.42
CA SER A 368 -18.17 -0.10 -12.88
C SER A 368 -17.71 -1.47 -13.36
N ALA A 369 -16.68 -2.03 -12.73
CA ALA A 369 -16.19 -3.37 -13.03
C ALA A 369 -17.26 -4.43 -12.73
N ALA A 370 -17.92 -4.35 -11.57
CA ALA A 370 -19.01 -5.26 -11.21
C ALA A 370 -20.21 -5.16 -12.18
N ILE A 371 -20.55 -3.95 -12.64
CA ILE A 371 -21.60 -3.73 -13.65
C ILE A 371 -21.24 -4.42 -14.96
N ARG A 372 -19.99 -4.30 -15.42
CA ARG A 372 -19.52 -4.97 -16.65
C ARG A 372 -19.53 -6.49 -16.50
N GLU A 373 -18.99 -7.00 -15.39
CA GLU A 373 -18.96 -8.43 -15.10
C GLU A 373 -20.40 -9.03 -15.09
N ARG A 374 -21.33 -8.35 -14.40
CA ARG A 374 -22.75 -8.72 -14.41
C ARG A 374 -23.33 -8.75 -15.82
N ALA A 375 -23.01 -7.75 -16.65
CA ALA A 375 -23.54 -7.65 -18.01
C ALA A 375 -23.14 -8.85 -18.88
N THR A 376 -21.98 -9.46 -18.67
CA THR A 376 -21.56 -10.68 -19.39
C THR A 376 -22.41 -11.90 -19.02
N ARG A 377 -23.09 -11.88 -17.87
CA ARG A 377 -23.95 -12.95 -17.37
C ARG A 377 -25.44 -12.78 -17.77
N GLY A 378 -25.77 -11.64 -18.36
CA GLY A 378 -27.09 -11.36 -18.94
C GLY A 378 -28.17 -10.88 -17.96
N ALA A 379 -28.03 -11.07 -16.66
CA ALA A 379 -28.99 -10.61 -15.64
C ALA A 379 -28.32 -10.48 -14.28
N GLY A 380 -28.97 -9.79 -13.32
CA GLY A 380 -28.50 -9.59 -11.94
C GLY A 380 -28.39 -8.11 -11.58
N ARG A 381 -28.09 -7.83 -10.32
CA ARG A 381 -27.91 -6.49 -9.75
C ARG A 381 -26.51 -6.36 -9.14
N VAL A 382 -26.05 -5.14 -8.98
CA VAL A 382 -24.87 -4.80 -8.16
C VAL A 382 -25.38 -4.24 -6.83
N ILE A 383 -25.02 -4.87 -5.74
CA ILE A 383 -25.35 -4.49 -4.36
C ILE A 383 -24.06 -4.02 -3.68
N VAL A 384 -24.04 -2.79 -3.19
CA VAL A 384 -22.86 -2.18 -2.56
C VAL A 384 -23.12 -1.92 -1.08
N VAL A 385 -22.22 -2.40 -0.22
CA VAL A 385 -22.12 -1.99 1.19
C VAL A 385 -20.96 -1.02 1.30
N ILE A 386 -21.21 0.19 1.84
CA ILE A 386 -20.24 1.28 1.89
C ILE A 386 -20.31 2.03 3.23
N GLY A 387 -19.12 2.41 3.74
CA GLY A 387 -18.96 3.33 4.88
C GLY A 387 -17.75 4.23 4.66
N ALA A 388 -17.55 5.18 5.58
CA ALA A 388 -16.37 6.05 5.57
C ALA A 388 -15.78 6.18 6.98
N GLY A 389 -14.45 6.38 7.03
CA GLY A 389 -13.75 6.60 8.29
C GLY A 389 -13.99 8.01 8.85
N GLY A 390 -14.13 8.10 10.18
CA GLY A 390 -14.06 9.33 10.94
C GLY A 390 -12.63 9.83 11.12
N ASP A 391 -12.46 11.10 11.52
CA ASP A 391 -11.17 11.77 11.67
C ASP A 391 -10.32 11.72 10.39
N ARG A 392 -11.00 11.77 9.25
CA ARG A 392 -10.45 11.77 7.90
C ARG A 392 -11.16 12.88 7.10
N ASP A 393 -10.71 13.09 5.85
CA ASP A 393 -11.32 14.06 4.96
C ASP A 393 -12.83 13.83 4.81
N PRO A 394 -13.70 14.75 5.33
CA PRO A 394 -15.14 14.61 5.23
C PRO A 394 -15.67 15.05 3.86
N GLN A 395 -14.89 15.83 3.08
CA GLN A 395 -15.36 16.40 1.82
C GLN A 395 -15.59 15.32 0.75
N LYS A 396 -14.86 14.21 0.83
CA LYS A 396 -15.02 13.09 -0.11
C LYS A 396 -16.29 12.24 0.12
N ARG A 397 -16.94 12.33 1.28
CA ARG A 397 -18.07 11.45 1.67
C ARG A 397 -19.26 11.55 0.72
N PRO A 398 -19.74 12.76 0.33
CA PRO A 398 -20.81 12.86 -0.66
C PRO A 398 -20.40 12.28 -2.02
N ASP A 399 -19.17 12.50 -2.47
CA ASP A 399 -18.67 11.97 -3.73
C ASP A 399 -18.56 10.42 -3.70
N MET A 400 -18.25 9.83 -2.54
CA MET A 400 -18.30 8.38 -2.34
C MET A 400 -19.73 7.85 -2.50
N GLY A 401 -20.73 8.53 -1.92
CA GLY A 401 -22.15 8.21 -2.11
C GLY A 401 -22.57 8.30 -3.57
N SER A 402 -22.15 9.36 -4.25
CA SER A 402 -22.39 9.53 -5.69
C SER A 402 -21.80 8.42 -6.53
N ALA A 403 -20.55 8.03 -6.27
CA ALA A 403 -19.88 6.92 -6.97
C ALA A 403 -20.59 5.57 -6.74
N ALA A 404 -21.04 5.30 -5.51
CA ALA A 404 -21.79 4.10 -5.17
C ALA A 404 -23.18 4.06 -5.82
N SER A 405 -23.80 5.19 -6.14
CA SER A 405 -25.14 5.31 -6.74
C SER A 405 -25.27 4.68 -8.11
N ARG A 406 -24.16 4.31 -8.74
CA ARG A 406 -24.18 3.55 -10.01
C ARG A 406 -24.61 2.09 -9.82
N ALA A 407 -24.58 1.59 -8.59
CA ALA A 407 -25.11 0.28 -8.23
C ALA A 407 -26.64 0.27 -8.22
N ASP A 408 -27.25 -0.91 -8.25
CA ASP A 408 -28.71 -1.07 -8.17
C ASP A 408 -29.20 -0.95 -6.73
N VAL A 409 -28.37 -1.33 -5.75
CA VAL A 409 -28.65 -1.24 -4.31
C VAL A 409 -27.44 -0.68 -3.59
N VAL A 410 -27.66 0.33 -2.74
CA VAL A 410 -26.62 0.95 -1.89
C VAL A 410 -27.02 0.82 -0.43
N ILE A 411 -26.16 0.18 0.37
CA ILE A 411 -26.32 0.01 1.81
C ILE A 411 -25.23 0.84 2.49
N VAL A 412 -25.62 1.96 3.10
CA VAL A 412 -24.70 2.85 3.83
C VAL A 412 -24.60 2.40 5.27
N THR A 413 -23.39 2.26 5.79
CA THR A 413 -23.12 1.74 7.14
C THR A 413 -21.89 2.38 7.77
N ASP A 414 -21.59 1.99 9.00
CA ASP A 414 -20.37 2.43 9.71
C ASP A 414 -19.13 1.70 9.21
N ASP A 415 -18.02 2.44 9.11
CA ASP A 415 -16.67 1.91 8.87
C ASP A 415 -15.86 2.00 10.18
N ASN A 416 -14.91 2.91 10.32
CA ASN A 416 -14.17 3.26 11.52
C ASN A 416 -14.59 4.65 11.99
N PRO A 417 -15.65 4.83 12.79
CA PRO A 417 -16.13 6.17 13.15
C PRO A 417 -15.14 6.99 13.98
N ARG A 418 -14.26 6.34 14.72
CA ARG A 418 -13.28 6.96 15.63
C ARG A 418 -13.94 7.94 16.59
N SER A 419 -13.54 9.23 16.59
CA SER A 419 -14.10 10.25 17.48
C SER A 419 -15.38 10.92 16.95
N GLU A 420 -15.71 10.73 15.66
CA GLU A 420 -16.89 11.34 15.05
C GLU A 420 -18.18 10.57 15.35
N ASN A 421 -19.32 11.27 15.29
CA ASN A 421 -20.62 10.63 15.38
C ASN A 421 -20.90 9.79 14.12
N PRO A 422 -21.11 8.46 14.23
CA PRO A 422 -21.31 7.59 13.07
C PRO A 422 -22.50 7.99 12.20
N ALA A 423 -23.60 8.46 12.80
CA ALA A 423 -24.80 8.89 12.07
C ALA A 423 -24.53 10.11 11.17
N ASP A 424 -23.63 11.02 11.59
CA ASP A 424 -23.25 12.16 10.76
C ASP A 424 -22.42 11.74 9.55
N ILE A 425 -21.56 10.74 9.72
CA ILE A 425 -20.78 10.17 8.62
C ILE A 425 -21.70 9.51 7.59
N ARG A 426 -22.63 8.65 8.03
CA ARG A 426 -23.62 8.00 7.14
C ARG A 426 -24.47 9.03 6.41
N ARG A 427 -24.96 10.04 7.12
CA ARG A 427 -25.76 11.14 6.52
C ARG A 427 -24.99 11.85 5.40
N GLN A 428 -23.70 12.16 5.59
CA GLN A 428 -22.87 12.81 4.57
C GLN A 428 -22.67 11.95 3.33
N ILE A 429 -22.56 10.63 3.47
CA ILE A 429 -22.52 9.69 2.33
C ILE A 429 -23.88 9.71 1.63
N LEU A 430 -25.00 9.62 2.38
CA LEU A 430 -26.35 9.60 1.85
C LEU A 430 -26.70 10.89 1.09
N GLU A 431 -26.18 12.04 1.50
CA GLU A 431 -26.36 13.33 0.80
C GLU A 431 -25.82 13.28 -0.65
N GLY A 432 -24.84 12.44 -0.91
CA GLY A 432 -24.27 12.25 -2.24
C GLY A 432 -24.96 11.19 -3.08
N VAL A 433 -25.77 10.30 -2.49
CA VAL A 433 -26.43 9.24 -3.22
C VAL A 433 -27.52 9.83 -4.13
N GLN A 434 -27.46 9.51 -5.42
CA GLN A 434 -28.31 10.06 -6.48
C GLN A 434 -28.91 8.95 -7.34
N GLY A 435 -29.94 9.30 -8.13
CA GLY A 435 -30.54 8.38 -9.10
C GLY A 435 -31.64 7.50 -8.51
N ASN A 436 -31.86 6.33 -9.11
CA ASN A 436 -32.97 5.40 -8.81
C ASN A 436 -32.49 4.11 -8.11
N CYS A 437 -31.30 4.11 -7.50
CA CYS A 437 -30.84 2.97 -6.73
C CYS A 437 -31.70 2.76 -5.48
N GLU A 438 -31.88 1.52 -5.07
CA GLU A 438 -32.47 1.18 -3.77
C GLU A 438 -31.48 1.55 -2.66
N ILE A 439 -31.93 2.27 -1.64
CA ILE A 439 -31.07 2.82 -0.58
C ILE A 439 -31.47 2.25 0.77
N HIS A 440 -30.49 1.74 1.51
CA HIS A 440 -30.63 1.32 2.90
C HIS A 440 -29.60 2.02 3.77
N GLU A 441 -29.95 2.30 5.02
CA GLU A 441 -29.05 2.76 6.07
C GLU A 441 -29.03 1.73 7.20
N CYS A 442 -27.85 1.29 7.62
CA CYS A 442 -27.63 0.38 8.74
C CYS A 442 -26.54 0.94 9.64
N ASP A 443 -26.78 1.02 10.95
CA ASP A 443 -25.81 1.44 11.96
C ASP A 443 -24.81 0.34 12.32
N SER A 444 -25.13 -0.91 12.04
CA SER A 444 -24.24 -2.07 12.22
C SER A 444 -23.72 -2.55 10.87
N ARG A 445 -22.39 -2.52 10.70
CA ARG A 445 -21.74 -3.06 9.49
C ARG A 445 -22.01 -4.54 9.29
N ARG A 446 -22.08 -5.31 10.38
CA ARG A 446 -22.45 -6.72 10.32
C ARG A 446 -23.86 -6.90 9.74
N ASP A 447 -24.82 -6.11 10.21
CA ASP A 447 -26.21 -6.21 9.74
C ASP A 447 -26.34 -5.71 8.28
N ALA A 448 -25.58 -4.70 7.88
CA ALA A 448 -25.48 -4.25 6.50
C ALA A 448 -25.00 -5.35 5.55
N ILE A 449 -23.94 -6.08 5.94
CA ILE A 449 -23.42 -7.23 5.18
C ILE A 449 -24.47 -8.35 5.14
N GLY A 450 -25.13 -8.64 6.28
CA GLY A 450 -26.21 -9.62 6.37
C GLY A 450 -27.39 -9.27 5.46
N LEU A 451 -27.79 -7.97 5.41
CA LEU A 451 -28.84 -7.48 4.52
C LEU A 451 -28.45 -7.64 3.04
N ALA A 452 -27.20 -7.31 2.68
CA ALA A 452 -26.71 -7.50 1.31
C ALA A 452 -26.80 -8.97 0.88
N VAL A 453 -26.36 -9.91 1.72
CA VAL A 453 -26.43 -11.34 1.46
C VAL A 453 -27.89 -11.82 1.38
N ALA A 454 -28.77 -11.36 2.29
CA ALA A 454 -30.17 -11.77 2.33
C ALA A 454 -30.99 -11.30 1.12
N THR A 455 -30.66 -10.11 0.58
CA THR A 455 -31.38 -9.51 -0.55
C THR A 455 -30.84 -9.95 -1.92
N ALA A 456 -29.63 -10.52 -1.97
CA ALA A 456 -28.98 -10.96 -3.20
C ALA A 456 -29.76 -12.14 -3.87
N ARG A 457 -29.79 -12.16 -5.21
CA ARG A 457 -30.45 -13.15 -6.05
C ARG A 457 -29.47 -13.74 -7.04
N PRO A 458 -29.76 -14.92 -7.63
CA PRO A 458 -28.90 -15.49 -8.65
C PRO A 458 -28.56 -14.49 -9.77
N GLY A 459 -27.27 -14.37 -10.07
CA GLY A 459 -26.72 -13.39 -11.01
C GLY A 459 -26.26 -12.06 -10.41
N ASP A 460 -26.59 -11.79 -9.15
CA ASP A 460 -26.16 -10.55 -8.47
C ASP A 460 -24.65 -10.58 -8.13
N VAL A 461 -24.07 -9.38 -7.99
CA VAL A 461 -22.72 -9.15 -7.44
C VAL A 461 -22.86 -8.32 -6.16
N VAL A 462 -22.36 -8.84 -5.06
CA VAL A 462 -22.31 -8.15 -3.75
C VAL A 462 -20.91 -7.63 -3.53
N LEU A 463 -20.78 -6.32 -3.32
CA LEU A 463 -19.54 -5.61 -3.03
C LEU A 463 -19.57 -5.07 -1.60
N VAL A 464 -18.60 -5.46 -0.77
CA VAL A 464 -18.37 -4.88 0.56
C VAL A 464 -17.12 -4.03 0.47
N LEU A 465 -17.28 -2.71 0.56
CA LEU A 465 -16.23 -1.72 0.26
C LEU A 465 -15.80 -0.95 1.52
N GLY A 466 -14.55 -0.49 1.50
CA GLY A 466 -13.95 0.43 2.47
C GLY A 466 -12.84 -0.20 3.30
N LYS A 467 -13.11 -1.27 4.02
CA LYS A 467 -12.16 -1.89 4.98
C LYS A 467 -11.18 -2.87 4.33
N GLY A 468 -11.61 -3.59 3.29
CA GLY A 468 -10.76 -4.55 2.60
C GLY A 468 -10.15 -5.58 3.54
N HIS A 469 -8.83 -5.47 3.76
CA HIS A 469 -8.06 -6.37 4.62
C HIS A 469 -8.07 -6.01 6.11
N GLU A 470 -8.63 -4.88 6.51
CA GLU A 470 -8.68 -4.45 7.90
C GLU A 470 -9.46 -5.45 8.76
N ALA A 471 -8.87 -5.87 9.87
CA ALA A 471 -9.43 -6.85 10.78
C ALA A 471 -9.97 -6.24 12.09
N THR A 472 -10.11 -4.91 12.11
CA THR A 472 -10.60 -4.17 13.29
C THR A 472 -11.59 -3.07 12.89
N GLN A 473 -12.45 -2.66 13.83
CA GLN A 473 -13.27 -1.47 13.70
C GLN A 473 -12.98 -0.54 14.89
N GLU A 474 -12.67 0.73 14.58
CA GLU A 474 -12.25 1.73 15.57
C GLU A 474 -13.43 2.63 15.94
N TRP A 475 -13.72 2.73 17.24
CA TRP A 475 -14.76 3.54 17.86
C TRP A 475 -14.14 4.52 18.87
N SER A 476 -14.90 5.53 19.29
CA SER A 476 -14.45 6.51 20.29
C SER A 476 -14.08 5.91 21.64
N ASP A 477 -14.65 4.76 21.97
CA ASP A 477 -14.46 4.01 23.23
C ASP A 477 -13.54 2.80 23.10
N GLY A 478 -13.00 2.52 21.90
CA GLY A 478 -12.03 1.44 21.69
C GLY A 478 -12.03 0.84 20.31
N VAL A 479 -11.30 -0.26 20.21
CA VAL A 479 -11.13 -1.02 18.97
C VAL A 479 -11.70 -2.41 19.16
N ILE A 480 -12.54 -2.86 18.24
CA ILE A 480 -13.11 -4.21 18.22
C ILE A 480 -12.56 -5.01 17.05
N ALA A 481 -12.48 -6.34 17.21
CA ALA A 481 -12.17 -7.23 16.09
C ALA A 481 -13.35 -7.27 15.11
N PHE A 482 -13.10 -6.95 13.83
CA PHE A 482 -14.09 -6.96 12.77
C PHE A 482 -13.42 -7.09 11.42
N ASP A 483 -13.70 -8.15 10.71
CA ASP A 483 -13.17 -8.44 9.37
C ASP A 483 -14.32 -8.71 8.42
N ASP A 484 -14.46 -7.86 7.39
CA ASP A 484 -15.51 -7.96 6.37
C ASP A 484 -15.56 -9.34 5.72
N ARG A 485 -14.40 -9.94 5.45
CA ARG A 485 -14.26 -11.24 4.78
C ARG A 485 -14.85 -12.36 5.63
N HIS A 486 -14.51 -12.39 6.92
CA HIS A 486 -15.03 -13.39 7.85
C HIS A 486 -16.52 -13.22 8.09
N VAL A 487 -17.00 -11.97 8.23
CA VAL A 487 -18.42 -11.68 8.41
C VAL A 487 -19.21 -12.09 7.17
N LEU A 488 -18.73 -11.73 5.98
CA LEU A 488 -19.37 -12.08 4.72
C LEU A 488 -19.40 -13.59 4.50
N ALA A 489 -18.29 -14.29 4.74
CA ALA A 489 -18.20 -15.74 4.64
C ALA A 489 -19.18 -16.43 5.60
N SER A 490 -19.37 -15.93 6.83
CA SER A 490 -20.33 -16.50 7.78
C SER A 490 -21.78 -16.42 7.27
N PHE A 491 -22.17 -15.28 6.69
CA PHE A 491 -23.52 -15.13 6.14
C PHE A 491 -23.76 -15.96 4.87
N ILE A 492 -22.74 -16.16 4.03
CA ILE A 492 -22.80 -17.05 2.87
C ILE A 492 -23.06 -18.49 3.34
N HIS A 493 -22.32 -18.97 4.34
CA HIS A 493 -22.49 -20.32 4.90
C HIS A 493 -23.87 -20.51 5.50
N ASP A 494 -24.35 -19.57 6.33
CA ASP A 494 -25.69 -19.61 6.94
C ASP A 494 -26.82 -19.62 5.90
N ARG A 495 -26.60 -19.01 4.73
CA ARG A 495 -27.54 -19.02 3.61
C ARG A 495 -27.58 -20.40 2.93
N HIS A 496 -26.40 -21.00 2.72
CA HIS A 496 -26.28 -22.33 2.12
C HIS A 496 -27.07 -23.37 2.91
N ASP A 497 -26.84 -23.42 4.24
CA ASP A 497 -27.50 -24.37 5.13
C ASP A 497 -29.03 -24.25 5.14
N ARG A 498 -29.55 -23.01 5.02
CA ARG A 498 -31.00 -22.77 4.91
C ARG A 498 -31.59 -23.34 3.63
N HIS A 499 -30.91 -23.18 2.50
CA HIS A 499 -31.41 -23.70 1.21
C HIS A 499 -31.34 -25.23 1.12
N GLU A 500 -30.33 -25.88 1.69
CA GLU A 500 -30.27 -27.34 1.76
C GLU A 500 -31.34 -27.92 2.71
N GLY A 501 -31.62 -27.23 3.84
CA GLY A 501 -32.66 -27.63 4.78
C GLY A 501 -34.09 -27.52 4.21
N GLU A 502 -34.35 -26.60 3.28
CA GLU A 502 -35.65 -26.46 2.61
C GLU A 502 -35.83 -27.47 1.45
N SER A 503 -34.74 -27.78 0.71
CA SER A 503 -34.78 -28.77 -0.35
C SER A 503 -34.93 -30.22 0.16
N GLY A 504 -34.49 -30.50 1.38
CA GLY A 504 -34.64 -31.81 2.03
C GLY A 504 -36.00 -32.09 2.65
N ARG A 505 -36.90 -31.09 2.79
CA ARG A 505 -38.26 -31.26 3.31
C ARG A 505 -39.37 -31.44 2.28
N GLY A 506 -39.00 -31.45 0.98
CA GLY A 506 -39.96 -31.54 -0.12
C GLY A 506 -40.16 -32.93 -0.72
N VAL A 507 -39.66 -33.98 -0.09
CA VAL A 507 -39.85 -35.39 -0.53
C VAL A 507 -40.29 -36.22 0.65
N GLU A 508 -41.53 -36.07 1.06
CA GLU A 508 -42.32 -37.08 1.78
C GLU A 508 -43.74 -37.10 1.21
#